data_44c9444074593c574ebc0109ff3b8b66
#
_entry.id   44c9444074593c574ebc0109ff3b8b66
#
_cell.length_a   1.000
_cell.length_b   1.000
_cell.length_c   1.000
_cell.angle_alpha   90.00
_cell.angle_beta   90.00
_cell.angle_gamma   90.00
#
_symmetry.space_group_name_H-M   'P 1'
#
loop_
_entity.id
_entity.type
_entity.pdbx_description
1 polymer ?
#
loop_
_entity_poly.entity_id
_entity_poly.type
_entity_poly.pdbx_seq_one_letter_code
_entity_poly.pdbx_strand_id
1 'polypeptide(L)'
;MTSFETLLISKPAPHVLQVTLNRPEAANAFNTQMALDLVSAFETVAMEPGDTRAIILTGSGTRAFCAGGDLKERNGMSNATWEKQHLIYERMARAILNCPIPIIGAINGAAYGGGCELAAAVDFTYVAEGSKFAQTEVKIGIIPGAGGTQTLPRAIGERRAKELILTGQVFNAQQALDWGLANAVYPLEDLLPAAIATAQAIARSEEHT
;
A
#
# COMPACT_ATOMS: atom_id res chain seq x y z
N MET A 1 -2.90 14.72 17.17
CA MET A 1 -2.69 13.91 15.95
C MET A 1 -2.40 14.89 14.82
N THR A 2 -1.35 14.66 14.05
CA THR A 2 -1.05 15.47 12.87
C THR A 2 -2.21 15.30 11.86
N SER A 3 -2.76 16.41 11.36
CA SER A 3 -3.78 16.38 10.32
C SER A 3 -3.09 16.27 8.97
N PHE A 4 -3.46 15.29 8.17
CA PHE A 4 -2.98 15.09 6.81
C PHE A 4 -4.06 15.53 5.80
N GLU A 5 -3.66 15.98 4.64
CA GLU A 5 -4.58 16.40 3.59
C GLU A 5 -5.20 15.17 2.88
N THR A 6 -4.39 14.13 2.68
CA THR A 6 -4.74 12.97 1.83
C THR A 6 -4.80 11.65 2.58
N LEU A 7 -4.62 11.66 3.89
CA LEU A 7 -4.71 10.46 4.74
C LEU A 7 -5.71 10.68 5.88
N LEU A 8 -6.39 9.61 6.26
CA LEU A 8 -7.11 9.54 7.53
C LEU A 8 -6.32 8.64 8.48
N ILE A 9 -6.09 9.16 9.69
CA ILE A 9 -5.41 8.43 10.75
C ILE A 9 -6.41 8.14 11.85
N SER A 10 -6.51 6.88 12.27
CA SER A 10 -7.38 6.45 13.37
C SER A 10 -6.72 5.38 14.22
N LYS A 11 -7.27 5.14 15.41
CA LYS A 11 -6.88 4.05 16.30
C LYS A 11 -8.11 3.15 16.52
N PRO A 12 -8.35 2.16 15.64
CA PRO A 12 -9.53 1.30 15.72
C PRO A 12 -9.51 0.37 16.93
N ALA A 13 -8.34 0.15 17.52
CA ALA A 13 -8.14 -0.66 18.73
C ALA A 13 -6.91 -0.16 19.50
N PRO A 14 -6.75 -0.55 20.78
CA PRO A 14 -5.52 -0.26 21.54
C PRO A 14 -4.28 -0.73 20.79
N HIS A 15 -3.25 0.12 20.73
CA HIS A 15 -1.96 -0.13 20.10
C HIS A 15 -2.00 -0.36 18.57
N VAL A 16 -3.14 -0.17 17.92
CA VAL A 16 -3.32 -0.32 16.46
C VAL A 16 -3.52 1.05 15.83
N LEU A 17 -2.63 1.41 14.91
CA LEU A 17 -2.74 2.59 14.06
C LEU A 17 -3.34 2.19 12.72
N GLN A 18 -4.36 2.89 12.25
CA GLN A 18 -4.87 2.72 10.90
C GLN A 18 -4.54 3.95 10.06
N VAL A 19 -3.87 3.72 8.96
CA VAL A 19 -3.57 4.71 7.91
C VAL A 19 -4.46 4.40 6.71
N THR A 20 -5.33 5.34 6.36
CA THR A 20 -6.26 5.19 5.24
C THR A 20 -5.93 6.20 4.15
N LEU A 21 -5.61 5.71 2.95
CA LEU A 21 -5.46 6.54 1.75
C LEU A 21 -6.80 7.20 1.45
N ASN A 22 -6.86 8.54 1.37
CA ASN A 22 -8.13 9.27 1.33
C ASN A 22 -8.22 10.26 0.16
N ARG A 23 -8.23 9.70 -1.05
CA ARG A 23 -8.59 10.38 -2.30
C ARG A 23 -9.53 9.49 -3.13
N PRO A 24 -10.72 9.10 -2.60
CA PRO A 24 -11.59 8.11 -3.25
C PRO A 24 -12.09 8.57 -4.63
N GLU A 25 -12.23 9.88 -4.87
CA GLU A 25 -12.58 10.47 -6.17
C GLU A 25 -11.54 10.20 -7.25
N ALA A 26 -10.27 10.04 -6.85
CA ALA A 26 -9.14 9.68 -7.71
C ALA A 26 -8.76 8.20 -7.58
N ALA A 27 -9.65 7.33 -7.08
CA ALA A 27 -9.38 5.92 -6.78
C ALA A 27 -8.14 5.74 -5.88
N ASN A 28 -7.92 6.64 -4.94
CA ASN A 28 -6.79 6.71 -4.02
C ASN A 28 -5.42 6.72 -4.74
N ALA A 29 -5.37 7.23 -5.98
CA ALA A 29 -4.09 7.47 -6.65
C ALA A 29 -3.24 8.43 -5.84
N PHE A 30 -1.96 8.11 -5.63
CA PHE A 30 -1.09 8.99 -4.89
C PHE A 30 -0.51 10.09 -5.81
N ASN A 31 -0.82 11.32 -5.45
CA ASN A 31 -0.18 12.52 -5.95
C ASN A 31 1.05 12.87 -5.07
N THR A 32 1.74 13.95 -5.39
CA THR A 32 2.90 14.41 -4.61
C THR A 32 2.54 14.62 -3.13
N GLN A 33 1.36 15.19 -2.85
CA GLN A 33 0.92 15.44 -1.47
C GLN A 33 0.70 14.14 -0.68
N MET A 34 0.01 13.16 -1.26
CA MET A 34 -0.20 11.87 -0.59
C MET A 34 1.12 11.14 -0.32
N ALA A 35 2.07 11.23 -1.25
CA ALA A 35 3.39 10.65 -1.04
C ALA A 35 4.13 11.34 0.12
N LEU A 36 4.07 12.66 0.23
CA LEU A 36 4.64 13.42 1.35
C LEU A 36 3.92 13.11 2.67
N ASP A 37 2.60 13.00 2.66
CA ASP A 37 1.80 12.62 3.83
C ASP A 37 2.17 11.22 4.33
N LEU A 38 2.33 10.24 3.42
CA LEU A 38 2.77 8.89 3.74
C LEU A 38 4.19 8.87 4.31
N VAL A 39 5.13 9.60 3.69
CA VAL A 39 6.49 9.76 4.25
C VAL A 39 6.40 10.29 5.67
N SER A 40 5.67 11.39 5.89
CA SER A 40 5.53 11.99 7.22
C SER A 40 4.90 11.05 8.23
N ALA A 41 3.83 10.32 7.85
CA ALA A 41 3.14 9.39 8.73
C ALA A 41 4.05 8.23 9.16
N PHE A 42 4.71 7.58 8.20
CA PHE A 42 5.54 6.40 8.48
C PHE A 42 6.88 6.74 9.13
N GLU A 43 7.54 7.84 8.74
CA GLU A 43 8.78 8.28 9.40
C GLU A 43 8.49 8.75 10.85
N THR A 44 7.37 9.45 11.08
CA THR A 44 6.99 9.87 12.44
C THR A 44 6.75 8.66 13.34
N VAL A 45 5.95 7.69 12.89
CA VAL A 45 5.67 6.52 13.72
C VAL A 45 6.90 5.61 13.91
N ALA A 46 7.83 5.60 12.95
CA ALA A 46 9.09 4.88 13.09
C ALA A 46 10.03 5.49 14.13
N MET A 47 10.05 6.82 14.23
CA MET A 47 10.90 7.55 15.17
C MET A 47 10.25 7.70 16.56
N GLU A 48 8.93 7.88 16.59
CA GLU A 48 8.14 8.12 17.79
C GLU A 48 6.89 7.21 17.78
N PRO A 49 7.05 5.89 17.97
CA PRO A 49 5.95 4.93 17.88
C PRO A 49 4.87 5.14 18.97
N GLY A 50 5.24 5.77 20.07
CA GLY A 50 4.35 5.91 21.23
C GLY A 50 3.86 4.54 21.71
N ASP A 51 2.55 4.36 21.72
CA ASP A 51 1.91 3.09 22.08
C ASP A 51 1.55 2.21 20.86
N THR A 52 1.95 2.59 19.65
CA THR A 52 1.63 1.83 18.41
C THR A 52 2.49 0.57 18.32
N ARG A 53 1.86 -0.57 18.07
CA ARG A 53 2.52 -1.88 17.93
C ARG A 53 2.15 -2.62 16.64
N ALA A 54 1.12 -2.17 15.95
CA ALA A 54 0.73 -2.67 14.63
C ALA A 54 0.08 -1.54 13.82
N ILE A 55 0.28 -1.58 12.50
CA ILE A 55 -0.28 -0.61 11.56
C ILE A 55 -1.18 -1.35 10.57
N ILE A 56 -2.32 -0.77 10.22
CA ILE A 56 -3.16 -1.21 9.11
C ILE A 56 -3.11 -0.14 8.04
N LEU A 57 -2.74 -0.52 6.82
CA LEU A 57 -2.80 0.35 5.63
C LEU A 57 -3.97 -0.07 4.74
N THR A 58 -4.88 0.85 4.45
CA THR A 58 -6.08 0.60 3.62
C THR A 58 -6.44 1.80 2.77
N GLY A 59 -7.42 1.66 1.88
CA GLY A 59 -7.96 2.76 1.07
C GLY A 59 -9.37 3.18 1.53
N SER A 60 -9.72 4.45 1.36
CA SER A 60 -11.09 4.93 1.55
C SER A 60 -12.01 4.49 0.41
N GLY A 61 -13.29 4.32 0.71
CA GLY A 61 -14.29 3.85 -0.25
C GLY A 61 -14.21 2.35 -0.53
N THR A 62 -14.91 1.89 -1.57
CA THR A 62 -15.05 0.45 -1.87
C THR A 62 -14.50 0.07 -3.25
N ARG A 63 -14.03 1.04 -4.03
CA ARG A 63 -13.64 0.83 -5.44
C ARG A 63 -12.18 0.45 -5.61
N ALA A 64 -11.31 1.09 -4.86
CA ALA A 64 -9.87 0.90 -5.00
C ALA A 64 -9.16 1.06 -3.65
N PHE A 65 -8.18 0.23 -3.45
CA PHE A 65 -7.14 0.47 -2.46
C PHE A 65 -6.27 1.65 -2.91
N CYS A 66 -5.64 1.52 -4.09
CA CYS A 66 -4.81 2.56 -4.69
C CYS A 66 -4.60 2.30 -6.18
N ALA A 67 -4.87 3.29 -7.02
CA ALA A 67 -4.69 3.18 -8.48
C ALA A 67 -3.25 3.49 -8.95
N GLY A 68 -2.30 3.70 -8.03
CA GLY A 68 -0.92 4.05 -8.34
C GLY A 68 -0.66 5.55 -8.41
N GLY A 69 0.38 5.97 -9.11
CA GLY A 69 0.71 7.37 -9.28
C GLY A 69 -0.37 8.15 -10.04
N ASP A 70 -0.66 9.37 -9.61
CA ASP A 70 -1.68 10.23 -10.23
C ASP A 70 -1.19 10.74 -11.61
N LEU A 71 -1.65 10.08 -12.67
CA LEU A 71 -1.30 10.46 -14.05
C LEU A 71 -1.85 11.83 -14.45
N LYS A 72 -2.92 12.32 -13.81
CA LYS A 72 -3.45 13.66 -14.08
C LYS A 72 -2.49 14.73 -13.58
N GLU A 73 -1.91 14.54 -12.37
CA GLU A 73 -0.89 15.45 -11.84
C GLU A 73 0.37 15.43 -12.73
N ARG A 74 0.74 14.27 -13.28
CA ARG A 74 1.91 14.12 -14.15
C ARG A 74 1.75 14.72 -15.55
N ASN A 75 0.52 14.92 -15.99
CA ASN A 75 0.26 15.45 -17.31
C ASN A 75 0.79 16.88 -17.45
N GLY A 76 1.72 17.09 -18.37
CA GLY A 76 2.38 18.39 -18.60
C GLY A 76 3.49 18.72 -17.61
N MET A 77 3.87 17.80 -16.72
CA MET A 77 4.97 17.99 -15.77
C MET A 77 6.32 18.07 -16.51
N SER A 78 7.19 19.03 -16.13
CA SER A 78 8.55 19.08 -16.67
C SER A 78 9.39 17.91 -16.17
N ASN A 79 10.42 17.51 -16.92
CA ASN A 79 11.33 16.44 -16.50
C ASN A 79 11.93 16.70 -15.11
N ALA A 80 12.37 17.91 -14.85
CA ALA A 80 12.96 18.29 -13.56
C ALA A 80 11.96 18.17 -12.40
N THR A 81 10.69 18.48 -12.62
CA THR A 81 9.62 18.29 -11.63
C THR A 81 9.30 16.82 -11.44
N TRP A 82 9.25 16.07 -12.53
CA TRP A 82 9.02 14.62 -12.51
C TRP A 82 10.13 13.88 -11.74
N GLU A 83 11.40 14.23 -11.97
CA GLU A 83 12.53 13.66 -11.24
C GLU A 83 12.42 13.91 -9.73
N LYS A 84 12.07 15.15 -9.33
CA LYS A 84 11.84 15.47 -7.91
C LYS A 84 10.68 14.66 -7.32
N GLN A 85 9.57 14.52 -8.04
CA GLN A 85 8.44 13.72 -7.60
C GLN A 85 8.83 12.24 -7.46
N HIS A 86 9.65 11.73 -8.39
CA HIS A 86 10.12 10.35 -8.34
C HIS A 86 10.94 10.07 -7.06
N LEU A 87 11.82 10.98 -6.67
CA LEU A 87 12.54 10.86 -5.39
C LEU A 87 11.61 10.84 -4.17
N ILE A 88 10.52 11.62 -4.20
CA ILE A 88 9.50 11.58 -3.13
C ILE A 88 8.80 10.22 -3.12
N TYR A 89 8.46 9.65 -4.27
CA TYR A 89 7.83 8.33 -4.37
C TYR A 89 8.76 7.21 -3.89
N GLU A 90 10.05 7.27 -4.22
CA GLU A 90 11.04 6.35 -3.65
C GLU A 90 11.15 6.47 -2.13
N ARG A 91 11.17 7.69 -1.59
CA ARG A 91 11.20 7.94 -0.15
C ARG A 91 9.95 7.37 0.53
N MET A 92 8.77 7.57 -0.07
CA MET A 92 7.51 6.99 0.42
C MET A 92 7.59 5.46 0.50
N ALA A 93 8.03 4.80 -0.58
CA ALA A 93 8.18 3.35 -0.59
C ALA A 93 9.17 2.87 0.48
N ARG A 94 10.31 3.56 0.64
CA ARG A 94 11.32 3.25 1.67
C ARG A 94 10.79 3.48 3.08
N ALA A 95 9.98 4.52 3.32
CA ALA A 95 9.39 4.79 4.63
C ALA A 95 8.46 3.64 5.08
N ILE A 96 7.72 3.05 4.13
CA ILE A 96 6.88 1.87 4.39
C ILE A 96 7.73 0.61 4.58
N LEU A 97 8.63 0.32 3.65
CA LEU A 97 9.48 -0.89 3.68
C LEU A 97 10.40 -0.97 4.91
N ASN A 98 10.85 0.17 5.42
CA ASN A 98 11.75 0.25 6.57
C ASN A 98 11.03 0.56 7.88
N CYS A 99 9.70 0.58 7.89
CA CYS A 99 8.94 0.80 9.13
C CYS A 99 9.23 -0.34 10.12
N PRO A 100 9.67 -0.05 11.35
CA PRO A 100 9.98 -1.08 12.35
C PRO A 100 8.74 -1.70 12.98
N ILE A 101 7.55 -1.15 12.72
CA ILE A 101 6.27 -1.65 13.25
C ILE A 101 5.58 -2.46 12.15
N PRO A 102 5.08 -3.67 12.46
CA PRO A 102 4.39 -4.51 11.49
C PRO A 102 3.21 -3.81 10.81
N ILE A 103 3.15 -3.91 9.47
CA ILE A 103 2.12 -3.30 8.65
C ILE A 103 1.27 -4.37 7.98
N ILE A 104 -0.03 -4.37 8.25
CA ILE A 104 -1.02 -5.21 7.57
C ILE A 104 -1.67 -4.41 6.45
N GLY A 105 -1.56 -4.85 5.22
CA GLY A 105 -2.32 -4.29 4.11
C GLY A 105 -3.75 -4.85 4.10
N ALA A 106 -4.75 -3.99 4.32
CA ALA A 106 -6.16 -4.33 4.12
C ALA A 106 -6.61 -3.80 2.75
N ILE A 107 -6.46 -4.64 1.72
CA ILE A 107 -6.64 -4.26 0.32
C ILE A 107 -8.11 -4.34 -0.06
N ASN A 108 -8.80 -3.22 0.02
CA ASN A 108 -10.25 -3.11 -0.09
C ASN A 108 -10.78 -2.94 -1.54
N GLY A 109 -9.95 -3.14 -2.55
CA GLY A 109 -10.34 -2.99 -3.94
C GLY A 109 -9.15 -3.02 -4.90
N ALA A 110 -9.27 -2.35 -6.05
CA ALA A 110 -8.21 -2.35 -7.06
C ALA A 110 -6.88 -1.76 -6.54
N ALA A 111 -5.78 -2.45 -6.84
CA ALA A 111 -4.42 -2.04 -6.51
C ALA A 111 -3.57 -2.11 -7.79
N TYR A 112 -3.39 -0.97 -8.48
CA TYR A 112 -2.73 -0.91 -9.77
C TYR A 112 -1.44 -0.09 -9.74
N GLY A 113 -0.45 -0.50 -10.52
CA GLY A 113 0.84 0.17 -10.61
C GLY A 113 1.46 0.34 -9.22
N GLY A 114 1.79 1.56 -8.84
CA GLY A 114 2.29 1.88 -7.50
C GLY A 114 1.38 1.43 -6.35
N GLY A 115 0.06 1.27 -6.58
CA GLY A 115 -0.85 0.68 -5.58
C GLY A 115 -0.58 -0.82 -5.37
N CYS A 116 -0.23 -1.56 -6.42
CA CYS A 116 0.22 -2.94 -6.33
C CYS A 116 1.61 -3.01 -5.65
N GLU A 117 2.48 -2.03 -5.92
CA GLU A 117 3.77 -1.90 -5.23
C GLU A 117 3.60 -1.66 -3.73
N LEU A 118 2.66 -0.78 -3.32
CA LEU A 118 2.34 -0.55 -1.91
C LEU A 118 1.78 -1.82 -1.24
N ALA A 119 0.88 -2.55 -1.94
CA ALA A 119 0.37 -3.82 -1.41
C ALA A 119 1.46 -4.88 -1.24
N ALA A 120 2.49 -4.88 -2.10
CA ALA A 120 3.62 -5.79 -1.99
C ALA A 120 4.73 -5.30 -1.03
N ALA A 121 4.67 -4.04 -0.58
CA ALA A 121 5.67 -3.43 0.30
C ALA A 121 5.38 -3.61 1.79
N VAL A 122 4.14 -3.88 2.17
CA VAL A 122 3.75 -4.16 3.55
C VAL A 122 4.14 -5.59 3.95
N ASP A 123 4.14 -5.91 5.25
CA ASP A 123 4.61 -7.21 5.74
C ASP A 123 3.73 -8.37 5.26
N PHE A 124 2.42 -8.20 5.26
CA PHE A 124 1.47 -9.15 4.67
C PHE A 124 0.13 -8.48 4.37
N THR A 125 -0.70 -9.13 3.53
CA THR A 125 -1.96 -8.54 3.11
C THR A 125 -3.16 -9.44 3.32
N TYR A 126 -4.28 -8.82 3.69
CA TYR A 126 -5.63 -9.34 3.56
C TYR A 126 -6.35 -8.59 2.44
N VAL A 127 -7.15 -9.27 1.66
CA VAL A 127 -7.68 -8.77 0.40
C VAL A 127 -9.18 -8.98 0.32
N ALA A 128 -9.92 -7.99 -0.16
CA ALA A 128 -11.33 -8.15 -0.46
C ALA A 128 -11.54 -9.01 -1.72
N GLU A 129 -12.58 -9.87 -1.75
CA GLU A 129 -12.88 -10.80 -2.86
C GLU A 129 -12.90 -10.15 -4.25
N GLY A 130 -13.40 -8.93 -4.37
CA GLY A 130 -13.47 -8.20 -5.63
C GLY A 130 -12.20 -7.50 -6.07
N SER A 131 -11.11 -7.58 -5.29
CA SER A 131 -9.87 -6.85 -5.57
C SER A 131 -9.17 -7.35 -6.82
N LYS A 132 -8.51 -6.41 -7.52
CA LYS A 132 -7.72 -6.68 -8.72
C LYS A 132 -6.37 -6.00 -8.61
N PHE A 133 -5.35 -6.65 -9.10
CA PHE A 133 -3.97 -6.20 -9.05
C PHE A 133 -3.37 -6.15 -10.45
N ALA A 134 -2.45 -5.23 -10.70
CA ALA A 134 -1.60 -5.22 -11.89
C ALA A 134 -0.39 -4.31 -11.71
N GLN A 135 0.74 -4.67 -12.32
CA GLN A 135 1.84 -3.74 -12.57
C GLN A 135 1.64 -3.14 -13.97
N THR A 136 1.06 -1.94 -14.02
CA THR A 136 0.57 -1.36 -15.28
C THR A 136 1.58 -0.46 -15.97
N GLU A 137 2.75 -0.27 -15.39
CA GLU A 137 3.79 0.68 -15.79
C GLU A 137 4.24 0.49 -17.23
N VAL A 138 4.40 -0.76 -17.68
CA VAL A 138 4.79 -1.08 -19.05
C VAL A 138 3.83 -0.51 -20.11
N LYS A 139 2.55 -0.36 -19.78
CA LYS A 139 1.52 0.20 -20.68
C LYS A 139 1.72 1.70 -20.98
N ILE A 140 2.53 2.37 -20.17
CA ILE A 140 2.88 3.78 -20.35
C ILE A 140 4.39 3.97 -20.54
N GLY A 141 5.12 2.90 -20.87
CA GLY A 141 6.54 2.95 -21.24
C GLY A 141 7.52 3.16 -20.09
N ILE A 142 7.12 2.86 -18.85
CA ILE A 142 8.00 2.91 -17.69
C ILE A 142 8.05 1.55 -16.98
N ILE A 143 8.87 1.42 -15.95
CA ILE A 143 8.95 0.25 -15.05
C ILE A 143 8.42 0.60 -13.66
N PRO A 144 8.06 -0.38 -12.82
CA PRO A 144 7.71 -0.14 -11.42
C PRO A 144 8.83 0.59 -10.68
N GLY A 145 8.49 1.74 -10.07
CA GLY A 145 9.47 2.66 -9.47
C GLY A 145 9.40 2.77 -7.95
N ALA A 146 8.40 2.18 -7.30
CA ALA A 146 8.23 2.20 -5.85
C ALA A 146 8.61 0.85 -5.19
N GLY A 147 9.49 0.08 -5.83
CA GLY A 147 10.01 -1.17 -5.28
C GLY A 147 9.39 -2.46 -5.82
N GLY A 148 8.38 -2.38 -6.70
CA GLY A 148 7.65 -3.56 -7.21
C GLY A 148 8.51 -4.57 -7.94
N THR A 149 9.63 -4.15 -8.56
CA THR A 149 10.62 -5.06 -9.16
C THR A 149 11.36 -5.91 -8.11
N GLN A 150 11.26 -5.57 -6.84
CA GLN A 150 11.91 -6.26 -5.72
C GLN A 150 10.91 -6.96 -4.80
N THR A 151 9.82 -6.28 -4.43
CA THR A 151 8.84 -6.80 -3.47
C THR A 151 7.93 -7.86 -4.10
N LEU A 152 7.41 -7.60 -5.31
CA LEU A 152 6.52 -8.55 -5.97
C LEU A 152 7.20 -9.90 -6.26
N PRO A 153 8.45 -9.99 -6.79
CA PRO A 153 9.14 -11.27 -6.97
C PRO A 153 9.34 -12.06 -5.67
N ARG A 154 9.55 -11.36 -4.55
CA ARG A 154 9.68 -12.01 -3.25
C ARG A 154 8.36 -12.62 -2.76
N ALA A 155 7.24 -11.99 -3.11
CA ALA A 155 5.91 -12.48 -2.74
C ALA A 155 5.44 -13.65 -3.62
N ILE A 156 5.54 -13.51 -4.96
CA ILE A 156 4.87 -14.44 -5.91
C ILE A 156 5.84 -15.28 -6.76
N GLY A 157 7.13 -15.15 -6.52
CA GLY A 157 8.19 -15.79 -7.28
C GLY A 157 8.59 -15.02 -8.54
N GLU A 158 9.87 -15.13 -8.89
CA GLU A 158 10.52 -14.30 -9.92
C GLU A 158 9.88 -14.44 -11.31
N ARG A 159 9.56 -15.66 -11.73
CA ARG A 159 9.03 -15.92 -13.08
C ARG A 159 7.66 -15.28 -13.29
N ARG A 160 6.77 -15.42 -12.31
CA ARG A 160 5.42 -14.85 -12.36
C ARG A 160 5.47 -13.33 -12.26
N ALA A 161 6.31 -12.81 -11.39
CA ALA A 161 6.50 -11.36 -11.29
C ALA A 161 6.99 -10.75 -12.61
N LYS A 162 7.96 -11.39 -13.29
CA LYS A 162 8.43 -10.98 -14.61
C LYS A 162 7.32 -10.96 -15.64
N GLU A 163 6.50 -12.01 -15.71
CA GLU A 163 5.35 -12.07 -16.61
C GLU A 163 4.40 -10.89 -16.36
N LEU A 164 3.99 -10.67 -15.11
CA LEU A 164 3.06 -9.60 -14.77
C LEU A 164 3.63 -8.20 -15.03
N ILE A 165 4.90 -7.96 -14.68
CA ILE A 165 5.56 -6.67 -14.91
C ILE A 165 5.73 -6.38 -16.41
N LEU A 166 6.11 -7.40 -17.20
CA LEU A 166 6.37 -7.21 -18.63
C LEU A 166 5.09 -7.13 -19.47
N THR A 167 3.97 -7.68 -18.99
CA THR A 167 2.70 -7.69 -19.72
C THR A 167 1.70 -6.66 -19.20
N GLY A 168 1.84 -6.22 -17.94
CA GLY A 168 0.82 -5.41 -17.27
C GLY A 168 -0.52 -6.14 -17.12
N GLN A 169 -0.49 -7.49 -17.06
CA GLN A 169 -1.69 -8.31 -16.92
C GLN A 169 -2.34 -8.12 -15.55
N VAL A 170 -3.68 -8.11 -15.54
CA VAL A 170 -4.48 -8.03 -14.33
C VAL A 170 -4.62 -9.44 -13.73
N PHE A 171 -4.50 -9.54 -12.41
CA PHE A 171 -4.81 -10.75 -11.64
C PHE A 171 -5.79 -10.41 -10.50
N ASN A 172 -6.55 -11.40 -10.06
CA ASN A 172 -7.62 -11.25 -9.07
C ASN A 172 -7.18 -11.63 -7.64
N ALA A 173 -8.09 -11.46 -6.68
CA ALA A 173 -7.85 -11.76 -5.26
C ALA A 173 -7.46 -13.23 -5.03
N GLN A 174 -8.13 -14.18 -5.71
CA GLN A 174 -7.81 -15.61 -5.57
C GLN A 174 -6.42 -15.92 -6.10
N GLN A 175 -6.05 -15.38 -7.26
CA GLN A 175 -4.70 -15.51 -7.80
C GLN A 175 -3.64 -14.87 -6.86
N ALA A 176 -3.97 -13.73 -6.24
CA ALA A 176 -3.09 -13.11 -5.24
C ALA A 176 -2.87 -14.03 -4.03
N LEU A 177 -3.91 -14.73 -3.57
CA LEU A 177 -3.83 -15.74 -2.51
C LEU A 177 -2.99 -16.94 -2.95
N ASP A 178 -3.33 -17.55 -4.09
CA ASP A 178 -2.67 -18.76 -4.60
C ASP A 178 -1.17 -18.53 -4.86
N TRP A 179 -0.78 -17.29 -5.16
CA TRP A 179 0.59 -16.92 -5.50
C TRP A 179 1.40 -16.39 -4.30
N GLY A 180 0.74 -16.09 -3.18
CA GLY A 180 1.40 -15.65 -1.96
C GLY A 180 1.52 -14.13 -1.79
N LEU A 181 0.90 -13.33 -2.66
CA LEU A 181 0.77 -11.89 -2.41
C LEU A 181 -0.24 -11.61 -1.30
N ALA A 182 -1.33 -12.38 -1.25
CA ALA A 182 -2.33 -12.28 -0.20
C ALA A 182 -2.21 -13.45 0.78
N ASN A 183 -2.43 -13.18 2.07
CA ASN A 183 -2.47 -14.18 3.13
C ASN A 183 -3.89 -14.72 3.37
N ALA A 184 -4.90 -13.91 3.06
CA ALA A 184 -6.30 -14.31 3.13
C ALA A 184 -7.17 -13.42 2.24
N VAL A 185 -8.32 -13.98 1.83
CA VAL A 185 -9.36 -13.26 1.08
C VAL A 185 -10.63 -13.25 1.92
N TYR A 186 -11.28 -12.10 1.99
CA TYR A 186 -12.49 -11.87 2.80
C TYR A 186 -13.58 -11.17 1.97
N PRO A 187 -14.87 -11.36 2.31
CA PRO A 187 -15.89 -10.38 1.94
C PRO A 187 -15.46 -8.98 2.34
N LEU A 188 -15.84 -7.97 1.56
CA LEU A 188 -15.38 -6.59 1.80
C LEU A 188 -15.70 -6.10 3.22
N GLU A 189 -16.88 -6.43 3.73
CA GLU A 189 -17.36 -6.08 5.07
C GLU A 189 -16.54 -6.72 6.20
N ASP A 190 -15.95 -7.88 5.96
CA ASP A 190 -15.16 -8.63 6.95
C ASP A 190 -13.65 -8.30 6.90
N LEU A 191 -13.19 -7.67 5.82
CA LEU A 191 -11.77 -7.38 5.58
C LEU A 191 -11.14 -6.58 6.73
N LEU A 192 -11.71 -5.43 7.04
CA LEU A 192 -11.15 -4.53 8.05
C LEU A 192 -11.29 -5.10 9.47
N PRO A 193 -12.44 -5.72 9.86
CA PRO A 193 -12.55 -6.46 11.11
C PRO A 193 -11.47 -7.53 11.29
N ALA A 194 -11.19 -8.34 10.25
CA ALA A 194 -10.15 -9.37 10.28
C ALA A 194 -8.75 -8.76 10.45
N ALA A 195 -8.43 -7.68 9.73
CA ALA A 195 -7.16 -6.97 9.86
C ALA A 195 -6.97 -6.39 11.28
N ILE A 196 -8.03 -5.80 11.86
CA ILE A 196 -8.00 -5.26 13.22
C ILE A 196 -7.77 -6.37 14.23
N ALA A 197 -8.46 -7.50 14.11
CA ALA A 197 -8.30 -8.64 15.02
C ALA A 197 -6.87 -9.19 15.00
N THR A 198 -6.27 -9.28 13.82
CA THR A 198 -4.86 -9.70 13.66
C THR A 198 -3.88 -8.67 14.20
N ALA A 199 -4.10 -7.38 13.93
CA ALA A 199 -3.29 -6.30 14.49
C ALA A 199 -3.32 -6.29 16.01
N GLN A 200 -4.49 -6.54 16.62
CA GLN A 200 -4.62 -6.69 18.08
C GLN A 200 -3.89 -7.94 18.61
N ALA A 201 -3.87 -9.03 17.85
CA ALA A 201 -3.11 -10.23 18.23
C ALA A 201 -1.61 -9.94 18.25
N ILE A 202 -1.08 -9.25 17.23
CA ILE A 202 0.31 -8.78 17.17
C ILE A 202 0.60 -7.85 18.36
N ALA A 203 -0.28 -6.89 18.62
CA ALA A 203 -0.08 -5.88 19.66
C ALA A 203 -0.08 -6.44 21.09
N ARG A 204 -0.60 -7.64 21.30
CA ARG A 204 -0.60 -8.34 22.60
C ARG A 204 0.69 -9.11 22.88
N SER A 205 1.58 -9.27 21.92
CA SER A 205 2.86 -9.95 22.12
C SER A 205 3.71 -9.16 23.13
N GLU A 206 4.23 -9.83 24.16
CA GLU A 206 5.08 -9.22 25.18
C GLU A 206 6.52 -8.99 24.69
N GLU A 207 6.88 -9.51 23.54
CA GLU A 207 8.23 -9.40 22.95
C GLU A 207 8.58 -7.99 22.44
N HIS A 208 7.66 -7.04 22.58
CA HIS A 208 7.85 -5.64 22.15
C HIS A 208 8.31 -4.71 23.31
N THR A 209 8.78 -5.28 24.40
CA THR A 209 9.34 -4.53 25.54
C THR A 209 10.85 -4.49 25.53
#